data_9f59119f28f540c6bdd81e596ed229d3
#
_entry.id   9f59119f28f540c6bdd81e596ed229d3
#
_cell.length_a   1.000
_cell.length_b   1.000
_cell.length_c   1.000
_cell.angle_alpha   90.00
_cell.angle_beta   90.00
_cell.angle_gamma   90.00
#
_symmetry.space_group_name_H-M   'P 1'
#
loop_
_entity.id
_entity.type
_entity.pdbx_description
1 polymer ?
#
loop_
_entity_poly.entity_id
_entity_poly.type
_entity_poly.pdbx_seq_one_letter_code
_entity_poly.pdbx_strand_id
1 'polypeptide(L)'
;RLFTSESVTEGHPDKIADQISDGILDALLSQDPRSRVAVETLITTGQVHVAGEVTTKAYADIPSIVRETILGIGYDSSRKGFDGASCGVSVSIGAQSPDIAQGVDNAFELRTGSSESALDAQGAGDQGMMFGFACAETPELMPLPIALAHRLARRLSAVRKDGTIPYLRPDGKTQVTIEYEGLRPVRLNTVVVSSQHAADISLESLLTPDVRDHVIAPEVEGLGLDTDGYRLLVNPTGRFEIGGPMGDAGLTGRKIIVDTYGGYARHGGGAFSGKDPSKVDRSAAYAMRWVAKNVVAAGLAERCETQVAYAIGKAHPVSLFIETFGTENVPVERIEKAVNEVFDLRPAAIIRDLDLLRPIYRQTAAYGHFGRDLPELTWENTDRAADLKSAAGA
;
A
#
# COMPACT_ATOMS: atom_id res chain seq x y z
N ARG A 1 2.62 -26.84 -0.94
CA ARG A 1 1.62 -26.05 -0.21
C ARG A 1 1.04 -24.97 -1.11
N LEU A 2 -0.23 -24.57 -0.85
CA LEU A 2 -0.88 -23.48 -1.58
C LEU A 2 -0.90 -22.22 -0.72
N PHE A 3 -0.60 -21.08 -1.33
CA PHE A 3 -0.74 -19.77 -0.72
C PHE A 3 -1.49 -18.81 -1.66
N THR A 4 -2.38 -18.01 -1.10
CA THR A 4 -3.27 -17.14 -1.87
C THR A 4 -3.16 -15.70 -1.40
N SER A 5 -3.05 -14.76 -2.35
CA SER A 5 -3.22 -13.32 -2.13
C SER A 5 -4.24 -12.74 -3.07
N GLU A 6 -4.80 -11.61 -2.68
CA GLU A 6 -5.76 -10.86 -3.51
C GLU A 6 -5.35 -9.41 -3.68
N SER A 7 -5.84 -8.80 -4.74
CA SER A 7 -5.78 -7.36 -4.98
C SER A 7 -7.09 -6.85 -5.54
N VAL A 8 -7.23 -5.54 -5.58
CA VAL A 8 -8.42 -4.87 -6.10
C VAL A 8 -8.02 -3.75 -7.07
N THR A 9 -8.92 -3.39 -7.98
CA THR A 9 -8.71 -2.27 -8.89
C THR A 9 -8.85 -0.92 -8.19
N GLU A 10 -8.40 0.13 -8.86
CA GLU A 10 -8.61 1.52 -8.41
C GLU A 10 -10.08 1.92 -8.24
N GLY A 11 -11.00 1.19 -8.89
CA GLY A 11 -12.45 1.42 -8.83
C GLY A 11 -13.18 0.64 -7.72
N HIS A 12 -12.48 -0.18 -6.95
CA HIS A 12 -13.05 -0.78 -5.74
C HIS A 12 -13.40 0.32 -4.72
N PRO A 13 -14.56 0.27 -4.05
CA PRO A 13 -15.02 1.35 -3.17
C PRO A 13 -14.00 1.76 -2.09
N ASP A 14 -13.36 0.81 -1.40
CA ASP A 14 -12.34 1.11 -0.42
C ASP A 14 -11.12 1.80 -1.04
N LYS A 15 -10.75 1.44 -2.28
CA LYS A 15 -9.62 2.07 -2.97
C LYS A 15 -9.95 3.44 -3.56
N ILE A 16 -11.19 3.70 -3.91
CA ILE A 16 -11.64 5.07 -4.20
C ILE A 16 -11.46 5.95 -2.97
N ALA A 17 -11.87 5.47 -1.80
CA ALA A 17 -11.73 6.19 -0.54
C ALA A 17 -10.25 6.48 -0.21
N ASP A 18 -9.36 5.50 -0.37
CA ASP A 18 -7.92 5.66 -0.17
C ASP A 18 -7.32 6.71 -1.12
N GLN A 19 -7.70 6.68 -2.40
CA GLN A 19 -7.21 7.63 -3.41
C GLN A 19 -7.70 9.06 -3.14
N ILE A 20 -8.91 9.23 -2.65
CA ILE A 20 -9.44 10.55 -2.26
C ILE A 20 -8.65 11.08 -1.06
N SER A 21 -8.48 10.28 -0.01
CA SER A 21 -7.77 10.67 1.19
C SER A 21 -6.31 11.03 0.91
N ASP A 22 -5.59 10.24 0.10
CA ASP A 22 -4.22 10.57 -0.31
C ASP A 22 -4.14 11.71 -1.33
N GLY A 23 -5.17 11.92 -2.15
CA GLY A 23 -5.25 13.10 -3.02
C GLY A 23 -5.37 14.40 -2.23
N ILE A 24 -6.11 14.40 -1.13
CA ILE A 24 -6.21 15.53 -0.21
C ILE A 24 -4.86 15.74 0.50
N LEU A 25 -4.22 14.70 0.98
CA LEU A 25 -2.90 14.76 1.59
C LEU A 25 -1.87 15.40 0.65
N ASP A 26 -1.78 14.93 -0.59
CA ASP A 26 -0.85 15.46 -1.59
C ASP A 26 -1.11 16.93 -1.93
N ALA A 27 -2.38 17.32 -2.03
CA ALA A 27 -2.75 18.72 -2.27
C ALA A 27 -2.29 19.66 -1.14
N LEU A 28 -2.33 19.18 0.11
CA LEU A 28 -1.87 19.93 1.27
C LEU A 28 -0.34 19.98 1.34
N LEU A 29 0.33 18.83 1.20
CA LEU A 29 1.80 18.73 1.25
C LEU A 29 2.48 19.53 0.15
N SER A 30 1.87 19.65 -1.02
CA SER A 30 2.42 20.44 -2.13
C SER A 30 2.56 21.94 -1.81
N GLN A 31 1.75 22.46 -0.88
CA GLN A 31 1.74 23.86 -0.47
C GLN A 31 2.38 24.06 0.91
N ASP A 32 2.23 23.10 1.80
CA ASP A 32 2.78 23.11 3.17
C ASP A 32 3.30 21.71 3.51
N PRO A 33 4.61 21.44 3.28
CA PRO A 33 5.21 20.14 3.56
C PRO A 33 5.12 19.69 5.02
N ARG A 34 4.84 20.61 5.95
CA ARG A 34 4.67 20.32 7.37
C ARG A 34 3.22 20.13 7.80
N SER A 35 2.30 20.01 6.85
CA SER A 35 0.88 19.74 7.16
C SER A 35 0.75 18.48 8.01
N ARG A 36 -0.09 18.56 9.04
CA ARG A 36 -0.53 17.41 9.83
C ARG A 36 -1.89 16.99 9.32
N VAL A 37 -1.99 15.78 8.83
CA VAL A 37 -3.19 15.29 8.11
C VAL A 37 -3.55 13.90 8.61
N ALA A 38 -4.80 13.74 9.01
CA ALA A 38 -5.44 12.47 9.26
C ALA A 38 -6.84 12.56 8.66
N VAL A 39 -6.99 12.17 7.39
CA VAL A 39 -8.24 12.30 6.63
C VAL A 39 -8.73 10.94 6.20
N GLU A 40 -9.97 10.64 6.53
CA GLU A 40 -10.68 9.43 6.17
C GLU A 40 -11.85 9.77 5.27
N THR A 41 -12.15 8.86 4.35
CA THR A 41 -13.22 9.00 3.37
C THR A 41 -14.16 7.82 3.47
N LEU A 42 -15.46 8.08 3.51
CA LEU A 42 -16.52 7.11 3.30
C LEU A 42 -17.18 7.40 1.97
N ILE A 43 -17.35 6.39 1.14
CA ILE A 43 -18.08 6.47 -0.13
C ILE A 43 -19.18 5.41 -0.16
N THR A 44 -20.36 5.81 -0.59
CA THR A 44 -21.51 4.92 -0.74
C THR A 44 -22.38 5.42 -1.90
N THR A 45 -23.54 4.83 -2.15
CA THR A 45 -24.42 5.22 -3.24
C THR A 45 -24.66 6.72 -3.29
N GLY A 46 -24.16 7.38 -4.34
CA GLY A 46 -24.40 8.80 -4.62
C GLY A 46 -23.75 9.79 -3.65
N GLN A 47 -22.95 9.34 -2.66
CA GLN A 47 -22.43 10.19 -1.58
C GLN A 47 -20.98 9.88 -1.24
N VAL A 48 -20.20 10.93 -1.03
CA VAL A 48 -18.87 10.90 -0.42
C VAL A 48 -18.87 11.77 0.84
N HIS A 49 -18.35 11.21 1.92
CA HIS A 49 -18.13 11.94 3.17
C HIS A 49 -16.65 11.89 3.54
N VAL A 50 -16.06 13.09 3.71
CA VAL A 50 -14.65 13.27 4.10
C VAL A 50 -14.62 13.79 5.53
N ALA A 51 -13.93 13.07 6.42
CA ALA A 51 -13.83 13.44 7.83
C ALA A 51 -12.37 13.35 8.31
N GLY A 52 -12.05 14.01 9.41
CA GLY A 52 -10.74 13.90 10.04
C GLY A 52 -10.23 15.20 10.64
N GLU A 53 -8.93 15.25 10.89
CA GLU A 53 -8.25 16.38 11.49
C GLU A 53 -7.09 16.83 10.61
N VAL A 54 -6.99 18.14 10.40
CA VAL A 54 -5.96 18.79 9.59
C VAL A 54 -5.44 20.03 10.31
N THR A 55 -4.12 20.15 10.40
CA THR A 55 -3.44 21.38 10.81
C THR A 55 -2.46 21.76 9.69
N THR A 56 -2.74 22.85 8.99
CA THR A 56 -1.99 23.26 7.80
C THR A 56 -2.12 24.76 7.56
N LYS A 57 -1.18 25.32 6.80
CA LYS A 57 -1.27 26.66 6.21
C LYS A 57 -1.78 26.63 4.77
N ALA A 58 -1.94 25.41 4.21
CA ALA A 58 -2.40 25.20 2.84
C ALA A 58 -3.93 25.26 2.73
N TYR A 59 -4.42 25.38 1.51
CA TYR A 59 -5.82 25.22 1.16
C TYR A 59 -5.99 24.10 0.13
N ALA A 60 -6.97 23.24 0.33
CA ALA A 60 -7.36 22.21 -0.62
C ALA A 60 -8.86 22.32 -0.93
N ASP A 61 -9.20 22.37 -2.21
CA ASP A 61 -10.59 22.26 -2.68
C ASP A 61 -11.00 20.77 -2.66
N ILE A 62 -11.43 20.31 -1.48
CA ILE A 62 -11.76 18.92 -1.25
C ILE A 62 -12.86 18.41 -2.19
N PRO A 63 -13.99 19.13 -2.41
CA PRO A 63 -15.00 18.68 -3.37
C PRO A 63 -14.44 18.47 -4.78
N SER A 64 -13.58 19.35 -5.27
CA SER A 64 -12.93 19.19 -6.58
C SER A 64 -12.02 17.98 -6.63
N ILE A 65 -11.19 17.76 -5.62
CA ILE A 65 -10.31 16.57 -5.50
C ILE A 65 -11.12 15.28 -5.51
N VAL A 66 -12.23 15.23 -4.77
CA VAL A 66 -13.15 14.08 -4.74
C VAL A 66 -13.68 13.80 -6.15
N ARG A 67 -14.23 14.79 -6.82
CA ARG A 67 -14.82 14.65 -8.17
C ARG A 67 -13.80 14.23 -9.21
N GLU A 68 -12.66 14.88 -9.25
CA GLU A 68 -11.56 14.57 -10.18
C GLU A 68 -11.04 13.16 -9.98
N THR A 69 -10.92 12.71 -8.74
CA THR A 69 -10.49 11.34 -8.42
C THR A 69 -11.49 10.32 -8.96
N ILE A 70 -12.76 10.48 -8.69
CA ILE A 70 -13.82 9.56 -9.09
C ILE A 70 -13.96 9.52 -10.62
N LEU A 71 -13.95 10.70 -11.27
CA LEU A 71 -14.02 10.80 -12.73
C LEU A 71 -12.78 10.19 -13.40
N GLY A 72 -11.57 10.44 -12.86
CA GLY A 72 -10.33 9.86 -13.35
C GLY A 72 -10.25 8.33 -13.24
N ILE A 73 -10.94 7.75 -12.27
CA ILE A 73 -11.12 6.29 -12.15
C ILE A 73 -12.05 5.78 -13.25
N GLY A 74 -13.04 6.57 -13.68
CA GLY A 74 -13.97 6.21 -14.74
C GLY A 74 -15.43 6.07 -14.30
N TYR A 75 -15.78 6.54 -13.10
CA TYR A 75 -17.18 6.67 -12.65
C TYR A 75 -17.73 8.03 -13.08
N ASP A 76 -18.20 8.10 -14.30
CA ASP A 76 -18.65 9.32 -14.99
C ASP A 76 -20.15 9.27 -15.35
N SER A 77 -20.87 8.27 -14.86
CA SER A 77 -22.29 8.08 -15.15
C SER A 77 -22.95 7.17 -14.11
N SER A 78 -24.17 7.52 -13.73
CA SER A 78 -25.03 6.66 -12.89
C SER A 78 -25.24 5.26 -13.47
N ARG A 79 -25.14 5.09 -14.79
CA ARG A 79 -25.19 3.77 -15.44
C ARG A 79 -24.03 2.86 -15.08
N LYS A 80 -22.90 3.43 -14.62
CA LYS A 80 -21.75 2.68 -14.11
C LYS A 80 -21.83 2.41 -12.61
N GLY A 81 -22.88 2.92 -11.95
CA GLY A 81 -23.13 2.76 -10.52
C GLY A 81 -22.68 3.95 -9.67
N PHE A 82 -21.98 4.93 -10.25
CA PHE A 82 -21.57 6.15 -9.58
C PHE A 82 -21.22 7.26 -10.59
N ASP A 83 -21.50 8.51 -10.25
CA ASP A 83 -21.14 9.66 -11.08
C ASP A 83 -20.41 10.73 -10.24
N GLY A 84 -19.12 10.88 -10.50
CA GLY A 84 -18.28 11.86 -9.82
C GLY A 84 -18.66 13.32 -10.07
N ALA A 85 -19.35 13.60 -11.20
CA ALA A 85 -19.80 14.95 -11.52
C ALA A 85 -20.98 15.41 -10.65
N SER A 86 -21.87 14.49 -10.26
CA SER A 86 -23.14 14.80 -9.60
C SER A 86 -23.30 14.24 -8.19
N CYS A 87 -22.36 13.44 -7.69
CA CYS A 87 -22.44 12.88 -6.33
C CYS A 87 -22.45 13.98 -5.26
N GLY A 88 -23.10 13.70 -4.14
CA GLY A 88 -23.03 14.53 -2.95
C GLY A 88 -21.63 14.44 -2.34
N VAL A 89 -21.11 15.57 -1.86
CA VAL A 89 -19.84 15.64 -1.13
C VAL A 89 -20.07 16.41 0.17
N SER A 90 -19.79 15.77 1.31
CA SER A 90 -19.82 16.42 2.61
C SER A 90 -18.44 16.34 3.26
N VAL A 91 -18.08 17.40 4.00
CA VAL A 91 -16.77 17.55 4.61
C VAL A 91 -16.94 17.91 6.08
N SER A 92 -16.30 17.13 6.96
CA SER A 92 -16.27 17.32 8.40
C SER A 92 -14.84 17.22 8.89
N ILE A 93 -14.08 18.31 8.77
CA ILE A 93 -12.66 18.37 9.15
C ILE A 93 -12.49 19.36 10.31
N GLY A 94 -11.87 18.87 11.39
CA GLY A 94 -11.46 19.65 12.55
C GLY A 94 -9.94 19.91 12.59
N ALA A 95 -9.50 20.58 13.64
CA ALA A 95 -8.08 20.72 13.93
C ALA A 95 -7.56 19.53 14.76
N GLN A 96 -6.28 19.22 14.62
CA GLN A 96 -5.62 18.20 15.44
C GLN A 96 -5.70 18.56 16.94
N SER A 97 -5.89 17.56 17.80
CA SER A 97 -5.86 17.73 19.26
C SER A 97 -4.52 18.32 19.72
N PRO A 98 -4.54 19.37 20.55
CA PRO A 98 -3.32 19.94 21.15
C PRO A 98 -2.52 18.93 21.98
N ASP A 99 -3.19 17.97 22.61
CA ASP A 99 -2.54 16.95 23.43
C ASP A 99 -1.71 15.99 22.58
N ILE A 100 -2.23 15.62 21.40
CA ILE A 100 -1.49 14.79 20.44
C ILE A 100 -0.33 15.59 19.83
N ALA A 101 -0.56 16.83 19.43
CA ALA A 101 0.45 17.72 18.87
C ALA A 101 1.65 17.90 19.80
N GLN A 102 1.42 18.02 21.12
CA GLN A 102 2.48 18.16 22.11
C GLN A 102 3.47 16.98 22.09
N GLY A 103 2.98 15.74 21.95
CA GLY A 103 3.84 14.55 21.91
C GLY A 103 4.64 14.44 20.62
N VAL A 104 4.07 14.89 19.51
CA VAL A 104 4.73 14.88 18.19
C VAL A 104 5.79 15.98 18.07
N ASP A 105 5.44 17.21 18.46
CA ASP A 105 6.28 18.39 18.24
C ASP A 105 7.34 18.58 19.34
N ASN A 106 7.20 17.89 20.48
CA ASN A 106 8.07 18.02 21.64
C ASN A 106 8.21 16.66 22.36
N ALA A 107 9.04 15.79 21.81
CA ALA A 107 9.20 14.42 22.27
C ALA A 107 9.62 14.31 23.74
N PHE A 108 9.39 13.14 24.32
CA PHE A 108 9.76 12.82 25.70
C PHE A 108 11.24 13.11 26.01
N GLU A 109 12.13 12.73 25.12
CA GLU A 109 13.57 12.92 25.23
C GLU A 109 13.94 14.41 25.37
N LEU A 110 13.29 15.29 24.61
CA LEU A 110 13.50 16.72 24.69
C LEU A 110 12.95 17.29 26.01
N ARG A 111 11.74 16.86 26.42
CA ARG A 111 11.09 17.33 27.65
C ARG A 111 11.82 16.91 28.95
N THR A 112 12.50 15.77 28.91
CA THR A 112 13.25 15.24 30.06
C THR A 112 14.73 15.65 30.09
N GLY A 113 15.19 16.35 29.05
CA GLY A 113 16.60 16.75 28.90
C GLY A 113 17.54 15.60 28.55
N SER A 114 17.00 14.48 28.03
CA SER A 114 17.77 13.32 27.58
C SER A 114 18.04 13.34 26.07
N SER A 115 17.73 14.44 25.41
CA SER A 115 17.94 14.60 23.95
C SER A 115 19.43 14.72 23.64
N GLU A 116 19.88 13.93 22.67
CA GLU A 116 21.26 13.91 22.20
C GLU A 116 21.41 14.57 20.81
N SER A 117 20.29 14.76 20.09
CA SER A 117 20.32 15.35 18.75
C SER A 117 19.01 16.06 18.39
N ALA A 118 19.05 16.92 17.35
CA ALA A 118 17.85 17.59 16.82
C ALA A 118 16.78 16.60 16.32
N LEU A 119 17.17 15.37 15.97
CA LEU A 119 16.24 14.32 15.52
C LEU A 119 15.38 13.74 16.66
N ASP A 120 15.77 13.97 17.91
CA ASP A 120 14.99 13.58 19.09
C ASP A 120 13.83 14.54 19.39
N ALA A 121 13.74 15.66 18.66
CA ALA A 121 12.68 16.64 18.90
C ALA A 121 11.29 16.13 18.52
N GLN A 122 11.20 15.28 17.48
CA GLN A 122 9.95 14.72 17.00
C GLN A 122 9.70 13.34 17.61
N GLY A 123 8.62 13.21 18.38
CA GLY A 123 8.14 11.92 18.90
C GLY A 123 7.23 11.19 17.92
N ALA A 124 6.99 9.92 18.18
CA ALA A 124 5.98 9.16 17.47
C ALA A 124 4.57 9.72 17.77
N GLY A 125 3.76 9.87 16.72
CA GLY A 125 2.40 10.42 16.84
C GLY A 125 1.40 9.48 17.53
N ASP A 126 1.73 8.20 17.64
CA ASP A 126 0.95 7.19 18.33
C ASP A 126 1.87 6.05 18.82
N GLN A 127 1.35 5.22 19.71
CA GLN A 127 1.91 3.90 19.95
C GLN A 127 1.57 2.96 18.79
N GLY A 128 2.40 1.94 18.57
CA GLY A 128 2.08 0.93 17.57
C GLY A 128 3.27 0.04 17.25
N MET A 129 3.00 -1.00 16.47
CA MET A 129 4.00 -1.86 15.86
C MET A 129 3.80 -1.90 14.35
N MET A 130 4.88 -1.82 13.60
CA MET A 130 4.87 -1.79 12.14
C MET A 130 5.78 -2.89 11.63
N PHE A 131 5.37 -3.51 10.52
CA PHE A 131 6.10 -4.60 9.89
C PHE A 131 6.59 -4.22 8.51
N GLY A 132 7.74 -4.78 8.15
CA GLY A 132 8.25 -4.80 6.79
C GLY A 132 8.57 -6.24 6.38
N PHE A 133 8.59 -6.47 5.08
CA PHE A 133 8.93 -7.78 4.52
C PHE A 133 9.63 -7.64 3.17
N ALA A 134 10.51 -8.58 2.87
CA ALA A 134 11.07 -8.81 1.55
C ALA A 134 11.43 -10.28 1.36
N CYS A 135 11.39 -10.77 0.14
CA CYS A 135 11.85 -12.11 -0.22
C CYS A 135 12.32 -12.17 -1.67
N ALA A 136 13.18 -13.13 -1.97
CA ALA A 136 13.80 -13.29 -3.29
C ALA A 136 12.90 -14.05 -4.29
N GLU A 137 11.59 -13.82 -4.28
CA GLU A 137 10.63 -14.49 -5.18
C GLU A 137 10.39 -13.73 -6.48
N THR A 138 10.52 -12.39 -6.46
CA THR A 138 10.35 -11.52 -7.63
C THR A 138 11.50 -10.52 -7.72
N PRO A 139 11.73 -9.90 -8.88
CA PRO A 139 12.76 -8.86 -9.01
C PRO A 139 12.59 -7.69 -8.04
N GLU A 140 11.35 -7.36 -7.70
CA GLU A 140 11.01 -6.31 -6.74
C GLU A 140 11.21 -6.74 -5.28
N LEU A 141 11.62 -8.00 -5.05
CA LEU A 141 11.75 -8.62 -3.73
C LEU A 141 10.43 -8.65 -2.94
N MET A 142 9.36 -8.99 -3.64
CA MET A 142 8.00 -9.17 -3.11
C MET A 142 7.57 -10.63 -3.16
N PRO A 143 6.64 -11.06 -2.28
CA PRO A 143 5.96 -12.35 -2.44
C PRO A 143 5.22 -12.41 -3.77
N LEU A 144 5.41 -13.50 -4.52
CA LEU A 144 4.84 -13.65 -5.85
C LEU A 144 3.29 -13.59 -5.88
N PRO A 145 2.54 -14.16 -4.92
CA PRO A 145 1.08 -14.13 -4.99
C PRO A 145 0.52 -12.70 -5.00
N ILE A 146 0.99 -11.82 -4.11
CA ILE A 146 0.53 -10.43 -4.06
C ILE A 146 1.07 -9.62 -5.23
N ALA A 147 2.32 -9.83 -5.63
CA ALA A 147 2.91 -9.13 -6.77
C ALA A 147 2.11 -9.41 -8.05
N LEU A 148 1.78 -10.67 -8.32
CA LEU A 148 0.98 -11.05 -9.48
C LEU A 148 -0.47 -10.54 -9.36
N ALA A 149 -1.10 -10.63 -8.18
CA ALA A 149 -2.44 -10.12 -7.97
C ALA A 149 -2.53 -8.59 -8.26
N HIS A 150 -1.54 -7.82 -7.84
CA HIS A 150 -1.45 -6.38 -8.17
C HIS A 150 -1.26 -6.13 -9.67
N ARG A 151 -0.40 -6.90 -10.33
CA ARG A 151 -0.17 -6.78 -11.78
C ARG A 151 -1.44 -7.04 -12.55
N LEU A 152 -2.18 -8.11 -12.20
CA LEU A 152 -3.46 -8.44 -12.83
C LEU A 152 -4.51 -7.34 -12.58
N ALA A 153 -4.62 -6.81 -11.37
CA ALA A 153 -5.58 -5.74 -11.06
C ALA A 153 -5.26 -4.44 -11.83
N ARG A 154 -3.98 -4.10 -11.94
CA ARG A 154 -3.52 -2.95 -12.74
C ARG A 154 -3.79 -3.15 -14.23
N ARG A 155 -3.51 -4.36 -14.75
CA ARG A 155 -3.76 -4.70 -16.14
C ARG A 155 -5.25 -4.65 -16.47
N LEU A 156 -6.10 -5.16 -15.57
CA LEU A 156 -7.56 -5.09 -15.72
C LEU A 156 -8.06 -3.65 -15.88
N SER A 157 -7.52 -2.72 -15.10
CA SER A 157 -7.82 -1.29 -15.24
C SER A 157 -7.25 -0.68 -16.52
N ALA A 158 -6.05 -1.08 -16.93
CA ALA A 158 -5.42 -0.58 -18.14
C ALA A 158 -6.22 -0.94 -19.39
N VAL A 159 -6.60 -2.22 -19.58
CA VAL A 159 -7.37 -2.68 -20.76
C VAL A 159 -8.77 -2.09 -20.80
N ARG A 160 -9.32 -1.68 -19.68
CA ARG A 160 -10.56 -0.91 -19.61
C ARG A 160 -10.36 0.53 -20.11
N LYS A 161 -9.31 1.19 -19.62
CA LYS A 161 -9.05 2.61 -19.91
C LYS A 161 -8.57 2.85 -21.33
N ASP A 162 -7.79 1.94 -21.90
CA ASP A 162 -7.30 2.04 -23.29
C ASP A 162 -8.32 1.56 -24.33
N GLY A 163 -9.44 0.99 -23.87
CA GLY A 163 -10.51 0.52 -24.73
C GLY A 163 -10.28 -0.88 -25.33
N THR A 164 -9.28 -1.61 -24.92
CA THR A 164 -9.05 -3.00 -25.34
C THR A 164 -10.24 -3.88 -24.94
N ILE A 165 -10.78 -3.68 -23.72
CA ILE A 165 -12.02 -4.32 -23.27
C ILE A 165 -13.00 -3.21 -22.84
N PRO A 166 -13.73 -2.60 -23.78
CA PRO A 166 -14.46 -1.35 -23.54
C PRO A 166 -15.73 -1.52 -22.68
N TYR A 167 -16.21 -2.74 -22.51
CA TYR A 167 -17.39 -3.04 -21.70
C TYR A 167 -17.07 -3.27 -20.21
N LEU A 168 -15.80 -3.30 -19.81
CA LEU A 168 -15.43 -3.34 -18.40
C LEU A 168 -15.82 -2.04 -17.68
N ARG A 169 -16.15 -2.17 -16.40
CA ARG A 169 -16.40 -1.06 -15.48
C ARG A 169 -15.33 -1.01 -14.39
N PRO A 170 -15.25 0.08 -13.62
CA PRO A 170 -14.07 0.32 -12.77
C PRO A 170 -13.86 -0.65 -11.62
N ASP A 171 -14.92 -1.26 -11.07
CA ASP A 171 -14.80 -2.16 -9.91
C ASP A 171 -14.31 -3.55 -10.32
N GLY A 172 -13.36 -4.08 -9.57
CA GLY A 172 -12.84 -5.42 -9.81
C GLY A 172 -11.89 -5.91 -8.72
N LYS A 173 -11.74 -7.23 -8.69
CA LYS A 173 -10.83 -7.94 -7.78
C LYS A 173 -10.06 -9.00 -8.55
N THR A 174 -8.86 -9.29 -8.06
CA THR A 174 -8.02 -10.39 -8.53
C THR A 174 -7.55 -11.21 -7.34
N GLN A 175 -7.44 -12.52 -7.51
CA GLN A 175 -6.91 -13.43 -6.51
C GLN A 175 -6.00 -14.43 -7.20
N VAL A 176 -4.84 -14.70 -6.60
CA VAL A 176 -3.81 -15.59 -7.14
C VAL A 176 -3.43 -16.61 -6.09
N THR A 177 -3.48 -17.87 -6.48
CA THR A 177 -3.00 -19.00 -5.65
C THR A 177 -1.76 -19.61 -6.29
N ILE A 178 -0.66 -19.63 -5.56
CA ILE A 178 0.63 -20.21 -5.96
C ILE A 178 0.89 -21.47 -5.16
N GLU A 179 1.40 -22.49 -5.84
CA GLU A 179 1.91 -23.69 -5.22
C GLU A 179 3.39 -23.53 -4.88
N TYR A 180 3.75 -23.94 -3.65
CA TYR A 180 5.09 -23.83 -3.08
C TYR A 180 5.67 -25.20 -2.73
N GLU A 181 6.93 -25.42 -3.07
CA GLU A 181 7.79 -26.48 -2.53
C GLU A 181 8.78 -25.85 -1.53
N GLY A 182 8.58 -26.16 -0.23
CA GLY A 182 9.29 -25.43 0.82
C GLY A 182 8.94 -23.95 0.79
N LEU A 183 9.92 -23.11 0.51
CA LEU A 183 9.79 -21.65 0.38
C LEU A 183 9.79 -21.17 -1.08
N ARG A 184 9.95 -22.06 -2.05
CA ARG A 184 10.05 -21.71 -3.47
C ARG A 184 8.69 -21.81 -4.17
N PRO A 185 8.22 -20.77 -4.88
CA PRO A 185 7.06 -20.87 -5.75
C PRO A 185 7.39 -21.78 -6.94
N VAL A 186 6.52 -22.73 -7.28
CA VAL A 186 6.76 -23.70 -8.35
C VAL A 186 5.67 -23.72 -9.42
N ARG A 187 4.42 -23.40 -9.06
CA ARG A 187 3.32 -23.47 -10.03
C ARG A 187 2.22 -22.43 -9.75
N LEU A 188 1.65 -21.89 -10.81
CA LEU A 188 0.40 -21.15 -10.76
C LEU A 188 -0.76 -22.14 -10.64
N ASN A 189 -1.48 -22.11 -9.53
CA ASN A 189 -2.57 -23.06 -9.28
C ASN A 189 -3.94 -22.52 -9.71
N THR A 190 -4.29 -21.29 -9.25
CA THR A 190 -5.61 -20.72 -9.50
C THR A 190 -5.51 -19.21 -9.69
N VAL A 191 -6.26 -18.67 -10.64
CA VAL A 191 -6.50 -17.24 -10.80
C VAL A 191 -8.00 -17.00 -10.76
N VAL A 192 -8.43 -16.06 -9.91
CA VAL A 192 -9.81 -15.57 -9.86
C VAL A 192 -9.83 -14.12 -10.27
N VAL A 193 -10.68 -13.74 -11.19
CA VAL A 193 -10.94 -12.35 -11.58
C VAL A 193 -12.43 -12.08 -11.46
N SER A 194 -12.79 -11.09 -10.66
CA SER A 194 -14.14 -10.54 -10.60
C SER A 194 -14.11 -9.12 -11.14
N SER A 195 -14.81 -8.86 -12.22
CA SER A 195 -14.85 -7.55 -12.86
C SER A 195 -16.26 -7.10 -13.14
N GLN A 196 -16.57 -5.87 -12.74
CA GLN A 196 -17.78 -5.18 -13.13
C GLN A 196 -17.79 -4.95 -14.65
N HIS A 197 -18.94 -5.14 -15.28
CA HIS A 197 -19.09 -5.05 -16.73
C HIS A 197 -20.42 -4.41 -17.13
N ALA A 198 -20.55 -4.01 -18.39
CA ALA A 198 -21.79 -3.53 -18.98
C ALA A 198 -22.83 -4.65 -19.04
N ALA A 199 -24.11 -4.28 -19.11
CA ALA A 199 -25.18 -5.21 -19.37
C ALA A 199 -25.05 -5.88 -20.77
N ASP A 200 -25.74 -6.99 -20.96
CA ASP A 200 -25.88 -7.66 -22.23
C ASP A 200 -24.59 -8.20 -22.86
N ILE A 201 -23.60 -8.57 -22.03
CA ILE A 201 -22.39 -9.29 -22.48
C ILE A 201 -22.44 -10.76 -22.05
N SER A 202 -21.88 -11.65 -22.88
CA SER A 202 -21.71 -13.05 -22.53
C SER A 202 -20.46 -13.24 -21.66
N LEU A 203 -20.61 -13.83 -20.48
CA LEU A 203 -19.49 -14.14 -19.60
C LEU A 203 -18.60 -15.25 -20.17
N GLU A 204 -19.19 -16.27 -20.77
CA GLU A 204 -18.44 -17.44 -21.24
C GLU A 204 -17.76 -17.20 -22.59
N SER A 205 -18.48 -16.58 -23.54
CA SER A 205 -17.97 -16.40 -24.90
C SER A 205 -17.26 -15.08 -25.15
N LEU A 206 -17.33 -14.10 -24.23
CA LEU A 206 -16.72 -12.80 -24.39
C LEU A 206 -15.81 -12.45 -23.19
N LEU A 207 -16.35 -12.27 -21.98
CA LEU A 207 -15.58 -11.79 -20.83
C LEU A 207 -14.44 -12.74 -20.44
N THR A 208 -14.73 -14.05 -20.35
CA THR A 208 -13.70 -15.03 -19.92
C THR A 208 -12.55 -15.13 -20.92
N PRO A 209 -12.75 -15.24 -22.24
CA PRO A 209 -11.67 -15.18 -23.21
C PRO A 209 -10.89 -13.87 -23.16
N ASP A 210 -11.57 -12.72 -23.12
CA ASP A 210 -10.90 -11.42 -23.11
C ASP A 210 -10.04 -11.23 -21.86
N VAL A 211 -10.55 -11.62 -20.69
CA VAL A 211 -9.76 -11.57 -19.44
C VAL A 211 -8.56 -12.51 -19.51
N ARG A 212 -8.73 -13.73 -20.02
CA ARG A 212 -7.60 -14.66 -20.18
C ARG A 212 -6.53 -14.08 -21.11
N ASP A 213 -6.93 -13.60 -22.28
CA ASP A 213 -6.01 -13.27 -23.36
C ASP A 213 -5.38 -11.87 -23.19
N HIS A 214 -6.12 -10.89 -22.63
CA HIS A 214 -5.66 -9.50 -22.50
C HIS A 214 -5.21 -9.10 -21.08
N VAL A 215 -5.67 -9.82 -20.05
CA VAL A 215 -5.30 -9.49 -18.65
C VAL A 215 -4.32 -10.51 -18.10
N ILE A 216 -4.61 -11.81 -18.21
CA ILE A 216 -3.82 -12.84 -17.51
C ILE A 216 -2.61 -13.26 -18.34
N ALA A 217 -2.78 -13.62 -19.60
CA ALA A 217 -1.69 -14.16 -20.41
C ALA A 217 -0.45 -13.26 -20.45
N PRO A 218 -0.57 -11.93 -20.66
CA PRO A 218 0.61 -11.06 -20.66
C PRO A 218 1.35 -10.97 -19.30
N GLU A 219 0.67 -11.23 -18.21
CA GLU A 219 1.23 -11.10 -16.85
C GLU A 219 1.80 -12.40 -16.31
N VAL A 220 1.40 -13.54 -16.86
CA VAL A 220 1.92 -14.85 -16.47
C VAL A 220 3.07 -15.30 -17.37
N GLU A 221 3.22 -14.74 -18.55
CA GLU A 221 4.34 -15.00 -19.44
C GLU A 221 5.66 -14.62 -18.76
N GLY A 222 6.62 -15.52 -18.74
CA GLY A 222 7.96 -15.26 -18.18
C GLY A 222 8.07 -15.28 -16.65
N LEU A 223 7.04 -15.77 -15.92
CA LEU A 223 7.11 -15.88 -14.45
C LEU A 223 8.17 -16.88 -13.94
N GLY A 224 8.71 -17.75 -14.81
CA GLY A 224 9.74 -18.74 -14.42
C GLY A 224 9.22 -19.90 -13.57
N LEU A 225 7.91 -20.13 -13.56
CA LEU A 225 7.26 -21.28 -12.91
C LEU A 225 6.26 -21.94 -13.86
N ASP A 226 5.78 -23.14 -13.47
CA ASP A 226 4.78 -23.85 -14.24
C ASP A 226 3.44 -23.09 -14.22
N THR A 227 2.99 -22.69 -15.41
CA THR A 227 1.70 -22.01 -15.61
C THR A 227 0.72 -22.85 -16.44
N ASP A 228 1.04 -24.13 -16.71
CA ASP A 228 0.17 -24.98 -17.50
C ASP A 228 -1.04 -25.47 -16.69
N GLY A 229 -2.23 -25.34 -17.29
CA GLY A 229 -3.43 -25.92 -16.74
C GLY A 229 -3.91 -25.30 -15.41
N TYR A 230 -3.49 -24.07 -15.07
CA TYR A 230 -4.03 -23.39 -13.90
C TYR A 230 -5.56 -23.22 -14.01
N ARG A 231 -6.22 -23.25 -12.88
CA ARG A 231 -7.67 -23.03 -12.81
C ARG A 231 -8.00 -21.54 -12.95
N LEU A 232 -8.79 -21.20 -13.96
CA LEU A 232 -9.30 -19.84 -14.17
C LEU A 232 -10.76 -19.73 -13.75
N LEU A 233 -11.09 -18.76 -12.91
CA LEU A 233 -12.46 -18.41 -12.51
C LEU A 233 -12.70 -16.92 -12.81
N VAL A 234 -13.60 -16.63 -13.74
CA VAL A 234 -13.99 -15.26 -14.07
C VAL A 234 -15.45 -15.06 -13.68
N ASN A 235 -15.73 -14.08 -12.84
CA ASN A 235 -17.06 -13.78 -12.30
C ASN A 235 -17.82 -15.04 -11.86
N PRO A 236 -17.30 -15.85 -10.92
CA PRO A 236 -17.89 -17.16 -10.60
C PRO A 236 -19.32 -17.09 -10.03
N THR A 237 -19.74 -15.91 -9.55
CA THR A 237 -21.13 -15.66 -9.10
C THR A 237 -22.10 -15.37 -10.25
N GLY A 238 -21.59 -15.24 -11.49
CA GLY A 238 -22.34 -14.81 -12.64
C GLY A 238 -22.13 -13.33 -12.97
N ARG A 239 -23.15 -12.64 -13.47
CA ARG A 239 -23.07 -11.24 -13.86
C ARG A 239 -22.67 -10.30 -12.71
N PHE A 240 -21.89 -9.30 -13.04
CA PHE A 240 -21.44 -8.26 -12.11
C PHE A 240 -21.66 -6.88 -12.76
N GLU A 241 -22.91 -6.49 -12.92
CA GLU A 241 -23.32 -5.21 -13.52
C GLU A 241 -23.38 -4.09 -12.47
N ILE A 242 -23.92 -4.41 -11.27
CA ILE A 242 -23.98 -3.50 -10.12
C ILE A 242 -22.71 -3.67 -9.31
N GLY A 243 -21.92 -2.64 -9.23
CA GLY A 243 -20.66 -2.61 -8.49
C GLY A 243 -20.25 -1.19 -8.09
N GLY A 244 -19.03 -1.05 -7.63
CA GLY A 244 -18.55 0.20 -7.08
C GLY A 244 -19.33 0.64 -5.83
N PRO A 245 -19.38 1.94 -5.52
CA PRO A 245 -20.05 2.45 -4.31
C PRO A 245 -21.56 2.18 -4.24
N MET A 246 -22.19 1.88 -5.37
CA MET A 246 -23.59 1.47 -5.42
C MET A 246 -23.77 0.01 -4.93
N GLY A 247 -22.78 -0.83 -5.14
CA GLY A 247 -22.81 -2.23 -4.72
C GLY A 247 -22.42 -2.42 -3.26
N ASP A 248 -21.41 -1.69 -2.81
CA ASP A 248 -20.89 -1.76 -1.45
C ASP A 248 -20.23 -0.41 -1.04
N ALA A 249 -20.34 -0.07 0.23
CA ALA A 249 -19.69 1.14 0.75
C ALA A 249 -18.19 0.96 0.87
N GLY A 250 -17.42 2.01 0.61
CA GLY A 250 -15.98 2.06 0.78
C GLY A 250 -15.54 2.97 1.92
N LEU A 251 -14.44 2.61 2.55
CA LEU A 251 -13.81 3.37 3.63
C LEU A 251 -12.29 3.36 3.46
N THR A 252 -11.65 4.47 3.78
CA THR A 252 -10.19 4.58 3.88
C THR A 252 -9.67 3.56 4.89
N GLY A 253 -8.59 2.85 4.52
CA GLY A 253 -7.90 1.94 5.42
C GLY A 253 -8.54 0.57 5.61
N ARG A 254 -9.42 0.13 4.71
CA ARG A 254 -10.03 -1.20 4.76
C ARG A 254 -9.41 -2.23 3.81
N LYS A 255 -8.28 -1.90 3.20
CA LYS A 255 -7.51 -2.81 2.32
C LYS A 255 -6.04 -2.92 2.76
N ILE A 256 -5.79 -2.88 4.07
CA ILE A 256 -4.44 -2.81 4.65
C ILE A 256 -3.56 -4.02 4.29
N ILE A 257 -4.15 -5.19 4.08
CA ILE A 257 -3.43 -6.40 3.68
C ILE A 257 -3.10 -6.37 2.19
N VAL A 258 -4.02 -5.89 1.35
CA VAL A 258 -3.78 -5.61 -0.07
C VAL A 258 -2.70 -4.52 -0.25
N ASP A 259 -2.72 -3.50 0.58
CA ASP A 259 -1.76 -2.39 0.56
C ASP A 259 -0.32 -2.84 0.88
N THR A 260 -0.14 -3.96 1.58
CA THR A 260 1.14 -4.46 2.07
C THR A 260 1.59 -5.73 1.37
N TYR A 261 1.44 -6.90 1.99
CA TYR A 261 2.06 -8.13 1.50
C TYR A 261 1.07 -9.26 1.20
N GLY A 262 -0.22 -8.96 1.11
CA GLY A 262 -1.26 -9.94 0.74
C GLY A 262 -1.41 -11.10 1.73
N GLY A 263 -1.11 -10.87 3.00
CA GLY A 263 -1.16 -11.90 4.05
C GLY A 263 0.12 -12.75 4.19
N TYR A 264 1.15 -12.47 3.39
CA TYR A 264 2.41 -13.21 3.43
C TYR A 264 3.28 -12.86 4.64
N ALA A 265 3.18 -11.63 5.12
CA ALA A 265 3.84 -11.11 6.31
C ALA A 265 2.82 -10.75 7.39
N ARG A 266 3.30 -10.58 8.63
CA ARG A 266 2.53 -10.01 9.72
C ARG A 266 2.15 -8.55 9.42
N HIS A 267 1.15 -8.04 10.14
CA HIS A 267 0.68 -6.67 10.01
C HIS A 267 0.37 -6.09 11.39
N GLY A 268 0.72 -4.83 11.61
CA GLY A 268 0.48 -4.14 12.89
C GLY A 268 -0.93 -3.56 13.04
N GLY A 269 -1.72 -3.51 11.96
CA GLY A 269 -3.09 -3.00 11.94
C GLY A 269 -3.23 -1.55 11.48
N GLY A 270 -2.15 -0.78 11.37
CA GLY A 270 -2.19 0.63 10.92
C GLY A 270 -2.49 0.77 9.42
N ALA A 271 -3.42 1.66 9.08
CA ALA A 271 -3.69 2.07 7.71
C ALA A 271 -2.76 3.21 7.28
N PHE A 272 -2.54 3.36 5.97
CA PHE A 272 -1.62 4.35 5.40
C PHE A 272 -2.32 5.58 4.84
N SER A 273 -3.27 5.39 3.94
CA SER A 273 -3.89 6.47 3.17
C SER A 273 -4.53 7.54 4.07
N GLY A 274 -4.36 8.79 3.69
CA GLY A 274 -4.87 9.94 4.42
C GLY A 274 -4.02 10.41 5.60
N LYS A 275 -2.92 9.71 5.91
CA LYS A 275 -2.00 10.05 7.00
C LYS A 275 -0.72 10.68 6.46
N ASP A 276 -0.34 11.85 7.00
CA ASP A 276 0.98 12.45 6.74
C ASP A 276 2.12 11.63 7.39
N PRO A 277 3.38 11.82 6.99
CA PRO A 277 4.49 10.96 7.43
C PRO A 277 4.88 11.12 8.92
N SER A 278 4.31 12.07 9.67
CA SER A 278 4.47 12.10 11.13
C SER A 278 3.77 10.91 11.82
N LYS A 279 2.82 10.27 11.15
CA LYS A 279 2.15 9.06 11.62
C LYS A 279 3.04 7.86 11.32
N VAL A 280 3.58 7.25 12.37
CA VAL A 280 4.49 6.10 12.27
C VAL A 280 3.83 4.87 11.65
N ASP A 281 2.51 4.73 11.74
CA ASP A 281 1.76 3.71 11.01
C ASP A 281 2.15 3.67 9.53
N ARG A 282 2.37 4.83 8.92
CA ARG A 282 2.78 4.95 7.52
C ARG A 282 4.29 5.00 7.37
N SER A 283 4.94 5.97 7.97
CA SER A 283 6.38 6.22 7.76
C SER A 283 7.26 5.07 8.25
N ALA A 284 6.95 4.48 9.41
CA ALA A 284 7.73 3.36 9.93
C ALA A 284 7.44 2.05 9.19
N ALA A 285 6.24 1.83 8.67
CA ALA A 285 5.98 0.69 7.79
C ALA A 285 6.79 0.81 6.49
N TYR A 286 6.93 2.00 5.92
CA TYR A 286 7.80 2.24 4.77
C TYR A 286 9.28 2.02 5.12
N ALA A 287 9.73 2.50 6.28
CA ALA A 287 11.09 2.25 6.75
C ALA A 287 11.36 0.76 6.97
N MET A 288 10.40 0.01 7.50
CA MET A 288 10.55 -1.44 7.69
C MET A 288 10.63 -2.19 6.36
N ARG A 289 9.87 -1.78 5.34
CA ARG A 289 10.05 -2.29 3.98
C ARG A 289 11.45 -2.00 3.45
N TRP A 290 11.93 -0.77 3.61
CA TRP A 290 13.27 -0.37 3.20
C TRP A 290 14.35 -1.22 3.88
N VAL A 291 14.27 -1.42 5.20
CA VAL A 291 15.19 -2.29 5.96
C VAL A 291 15.14 -3.73 5.45
N ALA A 292 13.96 -4.35 5.39
CA ALA A 292 13.80 -5.74 4.95
C ALA A 292 14.32 -5.95 3.52
N LYS A 293 14.02 -5.02 2.62
CA LYS A 293 14.47 -5.08 1.22
C LYS A 293 15.99 -4.99 1.10
N ASN A 294 16.62 -4.13 1.89
CA ASN A 294 18.08 -4.01 1.89
C ASN A 294 18.79 -5.22 2.52
N VAL A 295 18.19 -5.87 3.54
CA VAL A 295 18.72 -7.12 4.10
C VAL A 295 18.76 -8.22 3.04
N VAL A 296 17.67 -8.38 2.28
CA VAL A 296 17.60 -9.39 1.20
C VAL A 296 18.50 -9.01 0.03
N ALA A 297 18.51 -7.75 -0.39
CA ALA A 297 19.38 -7.26 -1.46
C ALA A 297 20.87 -7.37 -1.13
N ALA A 298 21.25 -7.26 0.14
CA ALA A 298 22.62 -7.47 0.62
C ALA A 298 23.04 -8.96 0.59
N GLY A 299 22.11 -9.88 0.33
CA GLY A 299 22.36 -11.33 0.37
C GLY A 299 22.52 -11.88 1.79
N LEU A 300 22.06 -11.16 2.82
CA LEU A 300 22.15 -11.61 4.21
C LEU A 300 21.09 -12.68 4.54
N ALA A 301 19.96 -12.66 3.86
CA ALA A 301 18.91 -13.69 3.92
C ALA A 301 18.10 -13.71 2.61
N GLU A 302 17.43 -14.85 2.32
CA GLU A 302 16.49 -14.91 1.19
C GLU A 302 15.10 -14.35 1.53
N ARG A 303 14.78 -14.28 2.84
CA ARG A 303 13.55 -13.73 3.41
C ARG A 303 13.87 -12.92 4.64
N CYS A 304 13.20 -11.78 4.79
CA CYS A 304 13.35 -10.94 5.96
C CYS A 304 12.02 -10.29 6.31
N GLU A 305 11.55 -10.54 7.52
CA GLU A 305 10.47 -9.79 8.16
C GLU A 305 11.07 -8.94 9.27
N THR A 306 10.67 -7.69 9.33
CA THR A 306 11.11 -6.73 10.36
C THR A 306 9.93 -6.19 11.12
N GLN A 307 10.07 -5.97 12.43
CA GLN A 307 9.09 -5.30 13.25
C GLN A 307 9.77 -4.16 14.02
N VAL A 308 9.14 -2.99 14.03
CA VAL A 308 9.51 -1.88 14.92
C VAL A 308 8.31 -1.49 15.77
N ALA A 309 8.54 -1.10 17.02
CA ALA A 309 7.50 -0.62 17.90
C ALA A 309 7.84 0.76 18.47
N TYR A 310 6.82 1.60 18.64
CA TYR A 310 6.94 2.95 19.22
C TYR A 310 5.98 3.13 20.39
N ALA A 311 6.39 3.98 21.34
CA ALA A 311 5.51 4.57 22.33
C ALA A 311 5.15 6.00 21.91
N ILE A 312 3.90 6.40 22.14
CA ILE A 312 3.45 7.76 21.81
C ILE A 312 4.34 8.83 22.45
N GLY A 313 4.71 9.83 21.68
CA GLY A 313 5.53 10.94 22.15
C GLY A 313 7.00 10.63 22.39
N LYS A 314 7.50 9.42 22.06
CA LYS A 314 8.91 9.06 22.13
C LYS A 314 9.55 9.07 20.74
N ALA A 315 10.80 9.55 20.66
CA ALA A 315 11.55 9.55 19.42
C ALA A 315 12.19 8.18 19.14
N HIS A 316 12.79 7.56 20.13
CA HIS A 316 13.45 6.27 19.95
C HIS A 316 12.44 5.10 19.93
N PRO A 317 12.61 4.13 19.02
CA PRO A 317 11.82 2.90 19.03
C PRO A 317 11.93 2.17 20.38
N VAL A 318 10.86 1.50 20.76
CA VAL A 318 10.84 0.62 21.95
C VAL A 318 11.57 -0.69 21.67
N SER A 319 11.41 -1.23 20.45
CA SER A 319 12.02 -2.48 20.02
C SER A 319 12.17 -2.57 18.51
N LEU A 320 13.15 -3.34 18.08
CA LEU A 320 13.34 -3.85 16.72
C LEU A 320 13.43 -5.37 16.79
N PHE A 321 12.74 -6.07 15.90
CA PHE A 321 12.79 -7.52 15.75
C PHE A 321 12.99 -7.90 14.29
N ILE A 322 13.85 -8.87 14.03
CA ILE A 322 14.15 -9.39 12.69
C ILE A 322 13.93 -10.90 12.67
N GLU A 323 13.21 -11.37 11.68
CA GLU A 323 12.97 -12.80 11.41
C GLU A 323 13.39 -13.13 9.98
N THR A 324 14.22 -14.14 9.82
CA THR A 324 14.77 -14.58 8.53
C THR A 324 14.27 -15.95 8.07
N PHE A 325 13.42 -16.59 8.87
CA PHE A 325 12.80 -17.88 8.57
C PHE A 325 13.79 -19.01 8.26
N GLY A 326 15.00 -18.95 8.86
CA GLY A 326 16.05 -19.93 8.63
C GLY A 326 16.73 -19.81 7.26
N THR A 327 16.62 -18.64 6.60
CA THR A 327 17.24 -18.37 5.29
C THR A 327 18.46 -17.45 5.37
N GLU A 328 18.90 -17.13 6.57
CA GLU A 328 20.06 -16.29 6.83
C GLU A 328 21.39 -16.92 6.39
N ASN A 329 22.28 -16.10 5.86
CA ASN A 329 23.64 -16.47 5.49
C ASN A 329 24.68 -16.07 6.55
N VAL A 330 24.26 -15.30 7.55
CA VAL A 330 25.03 -14.90 8.74
C VAL A 330 24.10 -14.93 9.95
N PRO A 331 24.59 -15.12 11.19
CA PRO A 331 23.73 -15.14 12.38
C PRO A 331 22.78 -13.95 12.46
N VAL A 332 21.52 -14.18 12.84
CA VAL A 332 20.47 -13.14 12.90
C VAL A 332 20.88 -11.97 13.79
N GLU A 333 21.59 -12.24 14.89
CA GLU A 333 22.09 -11.21 15.82
C GLU A 333 23.07 -10.24 15.14
N ARG A 334 23.81 -10.70 14.12
CA ARG A 334 24.70 -9.85 13.33
C ARG A 334 23.90 -8.98 12.36
N ILE A 335 22.80 -9.51 11.80
CA ILE A 335 21.87 -8.74 10.96
C ILE A 335 21.19 -7.66 11.80
N GLU A 336 20.67 -8.00 12.98
CA GLU A 336 20.06 -7.01 13.91
C GLU A 336 21.02 -5.89 14.29
N LYS A 337 22.27 -6.25 14.63
CA LYS A 337 23.30 -5.26 14.95
C LYS A 337 23.60 -4.35 13.75
N ALA A 338 23.76 -4.92 12.55
CA ALA A 338 24.02 -4.17 11.33
C ALA A 338 22.86 -3.21 11.00
N VAL A 339 21.61 -3.65 11.15
CA VAL A 339 20.43 -2.80 10.94
C VAL A 339 20.41 -1.62 11.91
N ASN A 340 20.69 -1.85 13.21
CA ASN A 340 20.76 -0.78 14.20
C ASN A 340 21.92 0.20 13.95
N GLU A 341 22.98 -0.24 13.30
CA GLU A 341 24.14 0.61 12.95
C GLU A 341 23.86 1.45 11.69
N VAL A 342 23.19 0.88 10.70
CA VAL A 342 23.01 1.48 9.36
C VAL A 342 21.76 2.35 9.28
N PHE A 343 20.70 2.02 10.02
CA PHE A 343 19.41 2.73 9.94
C PHE A 343 19.10 3.48 11.25
N ASP A 344 18.69 4.73 11.11
CA ASP A 344 18.12 5.52 12.18
C ASP A 344 16.58 5.46 12.08
N LEU A 345 15.95 4.79 13.02
CA LEU A 345 14.52 4.52 13.02
C LEU A 345 13.71 5.52 13.86
N ARG A 346 14.28 6.66 14.23
CA ARG A 346 13.54 7.77 14.82
C ARG A 346 12.62 8.40 13.77
N PRO A 347 11.39 8.83 14.10
CA PRO A 347 10.43 9.37 13.13
C PRO A 347 11.01 10.48 12.25
N ALA A 348 11.73 11.44 12.84
CA ALA A 348 12.34 12.54 12.07
C ALA A 348 13.45 12.04 11.12
N ALA A 349 14.21 11.02 11.52
CA ALA A 349 15.24 10.42 10.67
C ALA A 349 14.62 9.67 9.49
N ILE A 350 13.56 8.90 9.71
CA ILE A 350 12.83 8.20 8.65
C ILE A 350 12.30 9.20 7.61
N ILE A 351 11.66 10.27 8.06
CA ILE A 351 11.13 11.33 7.18
C ILE A 351 12.24 11.94 6.33
N ARG A 352 13.38 12.25 6.95
CA ARG A 352 14.57 12.79 6.26
C ARG A 352 15.14 11.80 5.24
N ASP A 353 15.41 10.57 5.67
CA ASP A 353 16.16 9.60 4.88
C ASP A 353 15.36 9.05 3.70
N LEU A 354 14.05 8.95 3.85
CA LEU A 354 13.12 8.57 2.79
C LEU A 354 12.49 9.76 2.06
N ASP A 355 12.83 11.01 2.43
CA ASP A 355 12.32 12.25 1.81
C ASP A 355 10.79 12.27 1.69
N LEU A 356 10.10 12.06 2.81
CA LEU A 356 8.66 11.82 2.86
C LEU A 356 7.78 13.08 2.86
N LEU A 357 8.34 14.30 2.93
CA LEU A 357 7.56 15.54 2.94
C LEU A 357 7.15 16.02 1.54
N ARG A 358 7.03 15.09 0.59
CA ARG A 358 6.66 15.36 -0.81
C ARG A 358 5.24 14.88 -1.11
N PRO A 359 4.56 15.43 -2.12
CA PRO A 359 3.23 14.96 -2.55
C PRO A 359 3.35 13.70 -3.43
N ILE A 360 3.67 12.55 -2.83
CA ILE A 360 3.94 11.27 -3.51
C ILE A 360 2.92 10.18 -3.18
N TYR A 361 1.89 10.48 -2.40
CA TYR A 361 1.07 9.45 -1.73
C TYR A 361 -0.11 8.96 -2.56
N ARG A 362 -0.76 9.82 -3.36
CA ARG A 362 -1.90 9.40 -4.18
C ARG A 362 -1.59 8.21 -5.09
N GLN A 363 -0.40 8.15 -5.67
CA GLN A 363 0.00 7.04 -6.53
C GLN A 363 0.16 5.70 -5.79
N THR A 364 0.31 5.72 -4.46
CA THR A 364 0.41 4.51 -3.63
C THR A 364 -0.95 3.93 -3.26
N ALA A 365 -2.02 4.70 -3.38
CA ALA A 365 -3.34 4.37 -2.87
C ALA A 365 -4.07 3.27 -3.65
N ALA A 366 -3.51 2.76 -4.74
CA ALA A 366 -3.99 1.59 -5.47
C ALA A 366 -2.81 0.73 -5.93
N TYR A 367 -3.02 -0.58 -6.02
CA TYR A 367 -2.07 -1.58 -6.50
C TYR A 367 -0.85 -1.80 -5.59
N GLY A 368 -1.01 -1.58 -4.27
CA GLY A 368 0.00 -1.81 -3.25
C GLY A 368 0.99 -0.66 -3.07
N HIS A 369 1.49 -0.52 -1.84
CA HIS A 369 2.49 0.48 -1.48
C HIS A 369 3.92 -0.01 -1.69
N PHE A 370 4.12 -1.32 -1.84
CA PHE A 370 5.42 -1.97 -1.93
C PHE A 370 5.60 -2.74 -3.24
N GLY A 371 6.85 -2.93 -3.65
CA GLY A 371 7.21 -3.66 -4.86
C GLY A 371 6.93 -2.87 -6.15
N ARG A 372 6.97 -1.55 -6.09
CA ARG A 372 6.74 -0.68 -7.25
C ARG A 372 8.02 0.03 -7.65
N ASP A 373 8.40 -0.15 -8.92
CA ASP A 373 9.56 0.53 -9.51
C ASP A 373 9.18 1.96 -9.95
N LEU A 374 9.08 2.84 -8.96
CA LEU A 374 8.81 4.28 -9.13
C LEU A 374 9.86 5.06 -8.34
N PRO A 375 10.60 5.99 -8.97
CA PRO A 375 11.72 6.69 -8.33
C PRO A 375 11.31 7.51 -7.10
N GLU A 376 10.05 7.94 -7.03
CA GLU A 376 9.53 8.69 -5.89
C GLU A 376 9.35 7.83 -4.63
N LEU A 377 9.23 6.51 -4.78
CA LEU A 377 8.99 5.58 -3.69
C LEU A 377 10.31 5.08 -3.10
N THR A 378 10.97 5.94 -2.36
CA THR A 378 12.35 5.78 -1.85
C THR A 378 12.54 4.58 -0.94
N TRP A 379 11.50 4.07 -0.30
CA TRP A 379 11.56 2.84 0.51
C TRP A 379 11.77 1.56 -0.32
N GLU A 380 11.72 1.65 -1.63
CA GLU A 380 12.08 0.58 -2.54
C GLU A 380 13.56 0.59 -2.96
N ASN A 381 14.34 1.60 -2.54
CA ASN A 381 15.76 1.67 -2.84
C ASN A 381 16.55 0.60 -2.07
N THR A 382 17.59 0.07 -2.73
CA THR A 382 18.55 -0.88 -2.13
C THR A 382 19.91 -0.23 -1.84
N ASP A 383 19.88 1.05 -1.56
CA ASP A 383 21.03 1.94 -1.37
C ASP A 383 21.85 1.65 -0.11
N ARG A 384 21.32 0.89 0.83
CA ARG A 384 21.97 0.48 2.08
C ARG A 384 22.50 -0.95 2.08
N ALA A 385 22.34 -1.69 0.99
CA ALA A 385 22.71 -3.10 0.94
C ALA A 385 24.22 -3.33 1.15
N ALA A 386 25.08 -2.49 0.56
CA ALA A 386 26.51 -2.59 0.73
C ALA A 386 26.95 -2.28 2.16
N ASP A 387 26.37 -1.23 2.78
CA ASP A 387 26.64 -0.86 4.16
C ASP A 387 26.23 -1.96 5.15
N LEU A 388 25.04 -2.54 4.95
CA LEU A 388 24.56 -3.69 5.74
C LEU A 388 25.47 -4.89 5.62
N LYS A 389 25.90 -5.23 4.41
CA LYS A 389 26.81 -6.35 4.17
C LYS A 389 28.12 -6.15 4.92
N SER A 390 28.70 -4.97 4.85
CA SER A 390 29.91 -4.61 5.56
C SER A 390 29.74 -4.65 7.08
N ALA A 391 28.67 -4.03 7.62
CA ALA A 391 28.38 -4.02 9.05
C ALA A 391 28.08 -5.43 9.62
N ALA A 392 27.45 -6.30 8.84
CA ALA A 392 27.23 -7.70 9.19
C ALA A 392 28.49 -8.56 9.07
N GLY A 393 29.57 -8.07 8.45
CA GLY A 393 30.82 -8.80 8.21
C GLY A 393 30.64 -9.98 7.24
N ALA A 394 29.84 -9.81 6.20
CA ALA A 394 29.51 -10.82 5.19
C ALA A 394 30.24 -10.55 3.86
#